data_b9e753305f66fbc4b2013723657a5d57
#
_entry.id   b9e753305f66fbc4b2013723657a5d57
#
_cell.length_a   1.000
_cell.length_b   1.000
_cell.length_c   1.000
_cell.angle_alpha   90.00
_cell.angle_beta   90.00
_cell.angle_gamma   90.00
#
_symmetry.space_group_name_H-M   'P 1'
#
loop_
_entity.id
_entity.type
_entity.pdbx_description
1 polymer ?
#
loop_
_entity_poly.entity_id
_entity_poly.type
_entity_poly.pdbx_seq_one_letter_code
_entity_poly.pdbx_strand_id
1 'polypeptide(L)'
;MMSKRILVVEDDNSIRELLVELLQSEGYEVASAINGLEGLKYLQSQSNPDLILIDLMMPIMDGYTFRTEQMKNALWSKIPVVVMSAEANAKEKLKNYGITAFLSKPVELDTILKTVELYS
;
A
#
# COMPACT_ATOMS: atom_id res chain seq x y z
N MET A 1 -9.32 22.60 -1.51
CA MET A 1 -9.40 21.20 -1.94
C MET A 1 -8.64 20.31 -0.99
N MET A 2 -9.23 19.21 -0.61
CA MET A 2 -8.55 18.25 0.25
C MET A 2 -7.70 17.32 -0.59
N SER A 3 -6.45 17.15 -0.16
CA SER A 3 -5.56 16.20 -0.82
C SER A 3 -5.97 14.77 -0.46
N LYS A 4 -5.79 13.86 -1.39
CA LYS A 4 -5.90 12.42 -1.12
C LYS A 4 -4.73 11.98 -0.25
N ARG A 5 -4.98 11.03 0.64
CA ARG A 5 -3.95 10.48 1.53
C ARG A 5 -3.61 9.05 1.12
N ILE A 6 -2.33 8.78 1.00
CA ILE A 6 -1.81 7.46 0.64
C ILE A 6 -1.01 6.91 1.81
N LEU A 7 -1.27 5.67 2.18
CA LEU A 7 -0.44 4.95 3.15
C LEU A 7 0.51 4.05 2.38
N VAL A 8 1.81 4.27 2.55
CA VAL A 8 2.86 3.46 1.94
C VAL A 8 3.40 2.50 3.00
N VAL A 9 3.33 1.20 2.73
CA VAL A 9 3.83 0.16 3.64
C VAL A 9 4.97 -0.57 2.94
N GLU A 10 6.20 -0.32 3.34
CA GLU A 10 7.41 -0.81 2.68
C GLU A 10 8.55 -0.87 3.68
N ASP A 11 9.21 -2.03 3.80
CA ASP A 11 10.29 -2.21 4.75
C ASP A 11 11.64 -1.66 4.27
N ASP A 12 11.88 -1.60 2.97
CA ASP A 12 13.11 -1.02 2.43
C ASP A 12 13.07 0.50 2.58
N ASN A 13 14.03 1.05 3.33
CA ASN A 13 14.07 2.49 3.62
C ASN A 13 14.19 3.33 2.36
N SER A 14 15.06 2.93 1.43
CA SER A 14 15.29 3.71 0.20
C SER A 14 14.07 3.72 -0.69
N ILE A 15 13.42 2.58 -0.85
CA ILE A 15 12.19 2.47 -1.65
C ILE A 15 11.07 3.26 -0.99
N ARG A 16 10.90 3.11 0.32
CA ARG A 16 9.85 3.82 1.05
C ARG A 16 10.02 5.34 0.93
N GLU A 17 11.23 5.84 1.14
CA GLU A 17 11.52 7.27 1.01
C GLU A 17 11.26 7.78 -0.40
N LEU A 18 11.67 7.03 -1.40
CA LEU A 18 11.43 7.39 -2.80
C LEU A 18 9.93 7.50 -3.10
N LEU A 19 9.15 6.52 -2.65
CA LEU A 19 7.70 6.52 -2.86
C LEU A 19 7.04 7.71 -2.15
N VAL A 20 7.44 7.99 -0.92
CA VAL A 20 6.90 9.13 -0.18
C VAL A 20 7.18 10.43 -0.92
N GLU A 21 8.43 10.64 -1.33
CA GLU A 21 8.81 11.87 -2.05
C GLU A 21 8.06 11.99 -3.37
N LEU A 22 7.97 10.90 -4.12
CA LEU A 22 7.28 10.88 -5.40
C LEU A 22 5.81 11.30 -5.26
N LEU A 23 5.12 10.67 -4.32
CA LEU A 23 3.69 10.93 -4.13
C LEU A 23 3.45 12.33 -3.55
N GLN A 24 4.30 12.79 -2.63
CA GLN A 24 4.20 14.15 -2.11
C GLN A 24 4.41 15.19 -3.20
N SER A 25 5.32 14.94 -4.13
CA SER A 25 5.58 15.87 -5.24
C SER A 25 4.37 16.01 -6.17
N GLU A 26 3.47 15.03 -6.17
CA GLU A 26 2.25 15.05 -6.96
C GLU A 26 1.03 15.57 -6.18
N GLY A 27 1.24 16.07 -4.99
CA GLY A 27 0.20 16.71 -4.19
C GLY A 27 -0.54 15.80 -3.22
N TYR A 28 -0.13 14.53 -3.08
CA TYR A 28 -0.74 13.63 -2.10
C TYR A 28 -0.21 13.90 -0.69
N GLU A 29 -1.06 13.69 0.30
CA GLU A 29 -0.60 13.51 1.68
C GLU A 29 -0.15 12.07 1.81
N VAL A 30 1.01 11.83 2.43
CA VAL A 30 1.57 10.50 2.50
C VAL A 30 1.94 10.15 3.94
N ALA A 31 1.43 9.01 4.41
CA ALA A 31 1.89 8.37 5.63
C ALA A 31 2.66 7.13 5.23
N SER A 32 3.60 6.69 6.06
CA SER A 32 4.38 5.50 5.75
C SER A 32 4.53 4.60 6.97
N ALA A 33 4.70 3.31 6.69
CA ALA A 33 4.91 2.29 7.71
C ALA A 33 5.98 1.32 7.23
N ILE A 34 6.74 0.75 8.16
CA ILE A 34 7.90 -0.08 7.84
C ILE A 34 7.56 -1.57 7.70
N ASN A 35 6.36 -1.95 8.09
CA ASN A 35 5.86 -3.33 7.94
C ASN A 35 4.34 -3.34 8.10
N GLY A 36 3.74 -4.52 7.94
CA GLY A 36 2.29 -4.65 8.04
C GLY A 36 1.73 -4.31 9.42
N LEU A 37 2.45 -4.66 10.47
CA LEU A 37 2.00 -4.37 11.83
C LEU A 37 1.90 -2.86 12.08
N GLU A 38 2.92 -2.11 11.66
CA GLU A 38 2.91 -0.67 11.79
C GLU A 38 1.84 -0.04 10.89
N GLY A 39 1.57 -0.64 9.74
CA GLY A 39 0.46 -0.24 8.88
C GLY A 39 -0.89 -0.37 9.57
N LEU A 40 -1.12 -1.50 10.26
CA LEU A 40 -2.36 -1.69 11.03
C LEU A 40 -2.47 -0.71 12.19
N LYS A 41 -1.37 -0.44 12.88
CA LYS A 41 -1.36 0.57 13.96
C LYS A 41 -1.76 1.93 13.43
N TYR A 42 -1.29 2.29 12.25
CA TYR A 42 -1.68 3.54 11.61
C TYR A 42 -3.19 3.58 11.39
N LEU A 43 -3.77 2.52 10.85
CA LEU A 43 -5.22 2.46 10.61
C LEU A 43 -6.02 2.58 11.91
N GLN A 44 -5.51 2.05 13.00
CA GLN A 44 -6.18 2.12 14.31
C GLN A 44 -6.18 3.52 14.90
N SER A 45 -5.15 4.31 14.64
CA SER A 45 -4.92 5.58 15.32
C SER A 45 -5.20 6.82 14.49
N GLN A 46 -5.40 6.67 13.18
CA GLN A 46 -5.57 7.78 12.25
C GLN A 46 -6.81 7.62 11.40
N SER A 47 -7.18 8.70 10.69
CA SER A 47 -8.24 8.63 9.69
C SER A 47 -7.81 7.68 8.57
N ASN A 48 -8.76 7.03 7.93
CA ASN A 48 -8.47 6.11 6.84
C ASN A 48 -7.78 6.83 5.68
N PRO A 49 -6.72 6.22 5.11
CA PRO A 49 -6.17 6.72 3.85
C PRO A 49 -7.16 6.43 2.71
N ASP A 50 -6.94 7.09 1.59
CA ASP A 50 -7.74 6.86 0.39
C ASP A 50 -7.24 5.65 -0.40
N LEU A 51 -5.99 5.24 -0.16
CA LEU A 51 -5.38 4.09 -0.81
C LEU A 51 -4.19 3.61 0.01
N ILE A 52 -3.97 2.29 0.00
CA ILE A 52 -2.80 1.67 0.62
C ILE A 52 -1.93 1.09 -0.49
N LEU A 53 -0.66 1.47 -0.50
CA LEU A 53 0.35 0.95 -1.43
C LEU A 53 1.30 0.10 -0.59
N ILE A 54 1.34 -1.20 -0.84
CA ILE A 54 2.00 -2.14 0.07
C ILE A 54 2.84 -3.18 -0.67
N ASP A 55 4.03 -3.48 -0.13
CA ASP A 55 4.83 -4.61 -0.54
C ASP A 55 4.34 -5.88 0.18
N LEU A 56 4.54 -7.03 -0.44
CA LEU A 56 4.17 -8.32 0.17
C LEU A 56 5.21 -8.85 1.13
N MET A 57 6.47 -8.76 0.76
CA MET A 57 7.56 -9.41 1.50
C MET A 57 8.17 -8.43 2.50
N MET A 58 7.72 -8.52 3.75
CA MET A 58 8.21 -7.67 4.84
C MET A 58 8.39 -8.50 6.10
N PRO A 59 9.34 -8.16 6.98
CA PRO A 59 9.46 -8.83 8.27
C PRO A 59 8.28 -8.46 9.19
N ILE A 60 8.13 -9.23 10.26
CA ILE A 60 7.15 -9.02 11.34
C ILE A 60 5.72 -9.33 10.88
N MET A 61 5.22 -8.60 9.89
CA MET A 61 3.93 -8.87 9.26
C MET A 61 4.02 -8.55 7.78
N ASP A 62 3.81 -9.54 6.94
CA ASP A 62 3.84 -9.37 5.49
C ASP A 62 2.53 -8.78 4.93
N GLY A 63 2.51 -8.53 3.62
CA GLY A 63 1.34 -7.95 2.98
C GLY A 63 0.13 -8.86 2.94
N TYR A 64 0.33 -10.18 2.87
CA TYR A 64 -0.77 -11.14 2.90
C TYR A 64 -1.50 -11.08 4.24
N THR A 65 -0.74 -11.11 5.32
CA THR A 65 -1.29 -11.05 6.68
C THR A 65 -1.95 -9.70 6.94
N PHE A 66 -1.30 -8.61 6.50
CA PHE A 66 -1.89 -7.29 6.61
C PHE A 66 -3.26 -7.23 5.92
N ARG A 67 -3.36 -7.74 4.70
CA ARG A 67 -4.63 -7.72 3.96
C ARG A 67 -5.70 -8.56 4.67
N THR A 68 -5.31 -9.71 5.20
CA THR A 68 -6.22 -10.56 5.96
C THR A 68 -6.78 -9.82 7.17
N GLU A 69 -5.91 -9.15 7.93
CA GLU A 69 -6.32 -8.38 9.10
C GLU A 69 -7.17 -7.16 8.71
N GLN A 70 -6.82 -6.49 7.64
CA GLN A 70 -7.58 -5.36 7.13
C GLN A 70 -9.02 -5.77 6.82
N MET A 71 -9.21 -6.92 6.19
CA MET A 71 -10.53 -7.39 5.77
C MET A 71 -11.44 -7.77 6.93
N LYS A 72 -10.89 -8.01 8.11
CA LYS A 72 -11.68 -8.31 9.31
C LYS A 72 -12.35 -7.09 9.91
N ASN A 73 -11.94 -5.89 9.51
CA ASN A 73 -12.47 -4.64 10.07
C ASN A 73 -13.30 -3.91 9.03
N ALA A 74 -14.59 -3.72 9.32
CA ALA A 74 -15.52 -3.09 8.38
C ALA A 74 -15.12 -1.64 8.02
N LEU A 75 -14.43 -0.94 8.92
CA LEU A 75 -13.98 0.43 8.65
C LEU A 75 -12.80 0.49 7.68
N TRP A 76 -12.02 -0.59 7.59
CA TRP A 76 -10.81 -0.64 6.75
C TRP A 76 -10.97 -1.45 5.47
N SER A 77 -11.91 -2.39 5.46
CA SER A 77 -12.01 -3.39 4.39
C SER A 77 -12.24 -2.79 3.00
N LYS A 78 -12.80 -1.60 2.93
CA LYS A 78 -13.11 -0.94 1.66
C LYS A 78 -11.99 -0.05 1.14
N ILE A 79 -10.93 0.15 1.91
CA ILE A 79 -9.80 0.96 1.45
C ILE A 79 -9.11 0.21 0.31
N PRO A 80 -8.95 0.83 -0.87
CA PRO A 80 -8.26 0.18 -1.99
C PRO A 80 -6.82 -0.17 -1.64
N VAL A 81 -6.38 -1.37 -2.03
CA VAL A 81 -5.01 -1.83 -1.80
C VAL A 81 -4.35 -2.13 -3.13
N VAL A 82 -3.24 -1.45 -3.38
CA VAL A 82 -2.35 -1.72 -4.51
C VAL A 82 -1.13 -2.43 -3.98
N VAL A 83 -0.87 -3.63 -4.48
CA VAL A 83 0.25 -4.45 -4.05
C VAL A 83 1.40 -4.32 -5.05
N MET A 84 2.62 -4.14 -4.52
CA MET A 84 3.85 -4.19 -5.32
C MET A 84 4.66 -5.38 -4.84
N SER A 85 5.15 -6.20 -5.75
CA SER A 85 5.98 -7.34 -5.34
C SER A 85 6.86 -7.86 -6.45
N ALA A 86 8.05 -8.34 -6.07
CA ALA A 86 8.94 -9.12 -6.94
C ALA A 86 8.74 -10.63 -6.77
N GLU A 87 7.85 -11.04 -5.88
CA GLU A 87 7.61 -12.45 -5.59
C GLU A 87 7.03 -13.19 -6.79
N ALA A 88 7.62 -14.34 -7.12
CA ALA A 88 7.10 -15.18 -8.19
C ALA A 88 5.70 -15.69 -7.81
N ASN A 89 4.79 -15.68 -8.77
CA ASN A 89 3.40 -16.14 -8.58
C ASN A 89 2.58 -15.33 -7.56
N ALA A 90 3.04 -14.14 -7.19
CA ALA A 90 2.33 -13.29 -6.23
C ALA A 90 0.91 -12.96 -6.71
N LYS A 91 0.78 -12.64 -7.99
CA LYS A 91 -0.52 -12.30 -8.56
C LYS A 91 -1.51 -13.46 -8.43
N GLU A 92 -1.05 -14.67 -8.67
CA GLU A 92 -1.88 -15.88 -8.52
C GLU A 92 -2.23 -16.12 -7.05
N LYS A 93 -1.26 -15.97 -6.14
CA LYS A 93 -1.49 -16.13 -4.70
C LYS A 93 -2.49 -15.11 -4.16
N LEU A 94 -2.53 -13.91 -4.74
CA LEU A 94 -3.41 -12.83 -4.30
C LEU A 94 -4.83 -12.92 -4.88
N LYS A 95 -5.09 -13.89 -5.72
CA LYS A 95 -6.34 -14.01 -6.47
C LYS A 95 -7.60 -13.89 -5.61
N ASN A 96 -7.57 -14.42 -4.39
CA ASN A 96 -8.72 -14.42 -3.49
C ASN A 96 -8.61 -13.36 -2.38
N TYR A 97 -7.68 -12.42 -2.47
CA TYR A 97 -7.47 -11.40 -1.45
C TYR A 97 -8.24 -10.11 -1.72
N GLY A 98 -8.90 -10.01 -2.88
CA GLY A 98 -9.70 -8.83 -3.20
C GLY A 98 -8.92 -7.54 -3.34
N ILE A 99 -7.65 -7.61 -3.74
CA ILE A 99 -6.84 -6.41 -3.94
C ILE A 99 -7.30 -5.63 -5.17
N THR A 100 -7.02 -4.33 -5.18
CA THR A 100 -7.45 -3.44 -6.25
C THR A 100 -6.56 -3.55 -7.48
N ALA A 101 -5.24 -3.60 -7.28
CA ALA A 101 -4.29 -3.71 -8.38
C ALA A 101 -2.99 -4.36 -7.90
N PHE A 102 -2.24 -4.92 -8.84
CA PHE A 102 -0.95 -5.56 -8.59
C PHE A 102 0.10 -5.00 -9.54
N LEU A 103 1.25 -4.60 -9.02
CA LEU A 103 2.37 -4.09 -9.78
C LEU A 103 3.59 -4.97 -9.54
N SER A 104 4.14 -5.56 -10.61
CA SER A 104 5.36 -6.38 -10.52
C SER A 104 6.59 -5.50 -10.42
N LYS A 105 7.46 -5.78 -9.45
CA LYS A 105 8.74 -5.08 -9.31
C LYS A 105 9.74 -5.61 -10.37
N PRO A 106 10.59 -4.76 -10.91
CA PRO A 106 10.72 -3.33 -10.66
C PRO A 106 9.58 -2.54 -11.32
N VAL A 107 9.00 -1.61 -10.60
CA VAL A 107 7.87 -0.81 -11.08
C VAL A 107 8.37 0.57 -11.50
N GLU A 108 7.97 1.01 -12.69
CA GLU A 108 8.29 2.35 -13.14
C GLU A 108 7.49 3.38 -12.34
N LEU A 109 8.11 4.52 -12.02
CA LEU A 109 7.48 5.57 -11.23
C LEU A 109 6.20 6.08 -11.87
N ASP A 110 6.19 6.21 -13.19
CA ASP A 110 5.03 6.62 -13.96
C ASP A 110 3.84 5.69 -13.74
N THR A 111 4.11 4.38 -13.72
CA THR A 111 3.08 3.36 -13.51
C THR A 111 2.50 3.48 -12.10
N ILE A 112 3.35 3.73 -11.11
CA ILE A 112 2.90 3.93 -9.73
C ILE A 112 1.97 5.14 -9.65
N LEU A 113 2.38 6.27 -10.23
CA LEU A 113 1.58 7.49 -10.21
C LEU A 113 0.22 7.31 -10.90
N LYS A 114 0.21 6.67 -12.06
CA LYS A 114 -1.04 6.42 -12.79
C LYS A 114 -1.98 5.52 -12.01
N THR A 115 -1.43 4.49 -11.37
CA THR A 115 -2.22 3.53 -10.59
C THR A 115 -2.83 4.21 -9.36
N VAL A 116 -2.03 4.99 -8.65
CA VAL A 116 -2.51 5.73 -7.48
C VAL A 116 -3.59 6.73 -7.88
N GLU A 117 -3.39 7.45 -8.98
CA GLU A 117 -4.37 8.40 -9.48
C GLU A 117 -5.68 7.72 -9.84
N LEU A 118 -5.60 6.56 -10.49
CA LEU A 118 -6.78 5.83 -10.94
C LEU A 118 -7.64 5.30 -9.78
N TYR A 119 -7.01 4.83 -8.70
CA TYR A 119 -7.71 4.11 -7.63
C TYR A 119 -7.87 4.87 -6.32
N SER A 120 -7.21 6.01 -6.15
CA SER A 120 -7.35 6.79 -4.91
C SER A 120 -8.53 7.78 -4.89
#